data_dc934c9a312efa0add4ad6532387078c
#
_entry.id   dc934c9a312efa0add4ad6532387078c
#
_cell.length_a   1.000
_cell.length_b   1.000
_cell.length_c   1.000
_cell.angle_alpha   90.00
_cell.angle_beta   90.00
_cell.angle_gamma   90.00
#
_symmetry.space_group_name_H-M   'P 1'
#
loop_
_entity.id
_entity.type
_entity.pdbx_description
1 polymer ?
#
loop_
_entity_poly.entity_id
_entity_poly.type
_entity_poly.pdbx_seq_one_letter_code
_entity_poly.pdbx_strand_id
1 'polypeptide(L)'
;MSDLVFIGDVHLEMEGPDLEAFLAFLDRLKGTASRVVLAGDLFNVWIGARDLERPHQARVIAKLEELRRHGLAVRYLEGNRDYRVGRAYVGTALDDAPAHGLVERFGGRSIFAIHGDLANSADRQYRTWRRFSRSAPVWGAFRALPPRSRLALVDRLEASMRASNARFKAAFPEEVVRRYAAGFLARGHDAVVLGHFHVERALDGRVFVLPEWKQSRRHLQVGGDGAMAFVDSPA
;
A
#
# COMPACT_ATOMS: atom_id res chain seq x y z
N MET A 1 6.06 16.45 18.47
CA MET A 1 4.88 15.57 18.31
C MET A 1 5.22 14.58 17.21
N SER A 2 4.92 13.31 17.38
CA SER A 2 5.24 12.30 16.37
C SER A 2 4.17 12.29 15.27
N ASP A 3 4.59 12.12 14.02
CA ASP A 3 3.74 12.29 12.84
C ASP A 3 3.01 11.00 12.42
N LEU A 4 2.02 11.14 11.52
CA LEU A 4 1.43 10.06 10.76
C LEU A 4 1.98 10.10 9.33
N VAL A 5 2.46 8.97 8.85
CA VAL A 5 3.07 8.84 7.53
C VAL A 5 2.23 7.93 6.64
N PHE A 6 1.96 8.36 5.40
CA PHE A 6 1.37 7.53 4.33
C PHE A 6 2.40 7.31 3.23
N ILE A 7 2.58 6.07 2.83
CA ILE A 7 3.45 5.67 1.74
C ILE A 7 2.79 4.53 0.95
N GLY A 8 2.93 4.49 -0.35
CA GLY A 8 2.38 3.43 -1.19
C GLY A 8 3.19 3.22 -2.45
N ASP A 9 2.80 2.21 -3.22
CA ASP A 9 3.38 1.91 -4.54
C ASP A 9 4.91 1.85 -4.49
N VAL A 10 5.46 1.11 -3.51
CA VAL A 10 6.91 0.99 -3.30
C VAL A 10 7.52 0.02 -4.31
N HIS A 11 6.79 -1.04 -4.66
CA HIS A 11 7.17 -2.03 -5.68
C HIS A 11 8.59 -2.58 -5.52
N LEU A 12 8.94 -2.97 -4.30
CA LEU A 12 10.25 -3.56 -4.01
C LEU A 12 10.46 -4.84 -4.82
N GLU A 13 11.60 -4.90 -5.47
CA GLU A 13 12.09 -6.07 -6.17
C GLU A 13 13.01 -6.88 -5.25
N MET A 14 13.62 -7.96 -5.74
CA MET A 14 14.42 -8.85 -4.92
C MET A 14 15.53 -8.08 -4.21
N GLU A 15 16.73 -8.09 -4.61
CA GLU A 15 17.82 -7.36 -3.97
C GLU A 15 18.10 -6.04 -4.72
N GLY A 16 18.61 -5.03 -4.03
CA GLY A 16 19.00 -3.81 -4.70
C GLY A 16 18.96 -2.54 -3.84
N PRO A 17 19.41 -1.41 -4.39
CA PRO A 17 19.52 -0.15 -3.65
C PRO A 17 18.15 0.37 -3.15
N ASP A 18 17.06 0.05 -3.84
CA ASP A 18 15.71 0.47 -3.43
C ASP A 18 15.26 -0.22 -2.14
N LEU A 19 15.61 -1.50 -1.96
CA LEU A 19 15.34 -2.21 -0.73
C LEU A 19 16.11 -1.60 0.46
N GLU A 20 17.40 -1.34 0.28
CA GLU A 20 18.22 -0.73 1.33
C GLU A 20 17.73 0.66 1.69
N ALA A 21 17.43 1.49 0.69
CA ALA A 21 16.88 2.82 0.91
C ALA A 21 15.51 2.77 1.64
N PHE A 22 14.66 1.79 1.31
CA PHE A 22 13.39 1.62 1.99
C PHE A 22 13.56 1.17 3.45
N LEU A 23 14.45 0.24 3.71
CA LEU A 23 14.77 -0.20 5.08
C LEU A 23 15.34 0.96 5.91
N ALA A 24 16.23 1.78 5.32
CA ALA A 24 16.76 2.97 5.96
C ALA A 24 15.68 4.03 6.21
N PHE A 25 14.74 4.22 5.27
CA PHE A 25 13.58 5.09 5.48
C PHE A 25 12.72 4.60 6.65
N LEU A 26 12.41 3.31 6.72
CA LEU A 26 11.66 2.74 7.84
C LEU A 26 12.37 2.94 9.18
N ASP A 27 13.69 2.82 9.23
CA ASP A 27 14.47 3.08 10.46
C ASP A 27 14.30 4.52 10.95
N ARG A 28 14.26 5.50 10.05
CA ARG A 28 14.09 6.91 10.41
C ARG A 28 12.70 7.24 10.96
N LEU A 29 11.70 6.42 10.69
CA LEU A 29 10.38 6.60 11.30
C LEU A 29 10.39 6.38 12.81
N LYS A 30 11.39 5.67 13.34
CA LYS A 30 11.57 5.50 14.79
C LYS A 30 11.81 6.88 15.46
N GLY A 31 10.95 7.24 16.38
CA GLY A 31 11.05 8.51 17.11
C GLY A 31 10.55 9.75 16.36
N THR A 32 10.24 9.65 15.06
CA THR A 32 9.68 10.75 14.27
C THR A 32 8.20 10.56 13.96
N ALA A 33 7.77 9.33 13.73
CA ALA A 33 6.38 8.98 13.49
C ALA A 33 5.80 8.12 14.61
N SER A 34 4.50 8.28 14.86
CA SER A 34 3.73 7.38 15.74
C SER A 34 3.01 6.31 14.94
N ARG A 35 2.74 6.57 13.68
CA ARG A 35 2.04 5.66 12.77
C ARG A 35 2.60 5.72 11.37
N VAL A 36 2.58 4.58 10.70
CA VAL A 36 2.77 4.47 9.26
C VAL A 36 1.62 3.69 8.64
N VAL A 37 1.07 4.22 7.56
CA VAL A 37 0.08 3.56 6.72
C VAL A 37 0.75 3.21 5.40
N LEU A 38 0.94 1.92 5.18
CA LEU A 38 1.42 1.38 3.91
C LEU A 38 0.20 1.22 2.99
N ALA A 39 0.07 2.07 1.99
CA ALA A 39 -1.12 2.19 1.17
C ALA A 39 -1.17 1.19 -0.02
N GLY A 40 -0.55 0.03 0.14
CA GLY A 40 -0.57 -1.07 -0.82
C GLY A 40 0.61 -1.11 -1.78
N ASP A 41 0.70 -2.21 -2.49
CA ASP A 41 1.71 -2.48 -3.52
C ASP A 41 3.15 -2.27 -3.00
N LEU A 42 3.43 -2.83 -1.80
CA LEU A 42 4.74 -2.76 -1.17
C LEU A 42 5.78 -3.55 -1.98
N PHE A 43 5.39 -4.70 -2.51
CA PHE A 43 6.19 -5.53 -3.39
C PHE A 43 5.56 -5.64 -4.78
N ASN A 44 6.30 -6.12 -5.75
CA ASN A 44 5.76 -6.40 -7.09
C ASN A 44 4.61 -7.42 -7.07
N VAL A 45 4.68 -8.40 -6.17
CA VAL A 45 3.57 -9.26 -5.77
C VAL A 45 3.78 -9.68 -4.33
N TRP A 46 2.76 -9.53 -3.51
CA TRP A 46 2.79 -10.04 -2.14
C TRP A 46 1.63 -10.99 -1.89
N ILE A 47 1.96 -12.24 -1.64
CA ILE A 47 1.00 -13.28 -1.29
C ILE A 47 1.05 -13.51 0.20
N GLY A 48 -0.10 -13.46 0.89
CA GLY A 48 -0.21 -13.76 2.31
C GLY A 48 -0.06 -15.26 2.63
N ALA A 49 1.07 -15.82 2.20
CA ALA A 49 1.49 -17.21 2.43
C ALA A 49 2.94 -17.19 2.89
N ARG A 50 3.15 -17.33 4.19
CA ARG A 50 4.48 -17.19 4.82
C ARG A 50 5.51 -18.19 4.28
N ASP A 51 5.05 -19.35 3.85
CA ASP A 51 5.90 -20.38 3.25
C ASP A 51 6.38 -20.04 1.82
N LEU A 52 5.93 -18.92 1.27
CA LEU A 52 6.36 -18.39 -0.03
C LEU A 52 7.09 -17.05 0.09
N GLU A 53 7.42 -16.64 1.32
CA GLU A 53 8.21 -15.40 1.55
C GLU A 53 9.57 -15.49 0.86
N ARG A 54 9.92 -14.43 0.16
CA ARG A 54 11.24 -14.25 -0.44
C ARG A 54 12.19 -13.52 0.52
N PRO A 55 13.51 -13.68 0.40
CA PRO A 55 14.47 -13.06 1.32
C PRO A 55 14.26 -11.55 1.52
N HIS A 56 14.07 -10.79 0.43
CA HIS A 56 13.80 -9.34 0.50
C HIS A 56 12.50 -9.01 1.23
N GLN A 57 11.45 -9.84 1.05
CA GLN A 57 10.18 -9.68 1.77
C GLN A 57 10.37 -9.94 3.26
N ALA A 58 11.07 -11.01 3.62
CA ALA A 58 11.35 -11.34 5.01
C ALA A 58 12.12 -10.22 5.72
N ARG A 59 13.07 -9.56 5.05
CA ARG A 59 13.81 -8.40 5.59
C ARG A 59 12.87 -7.23 5.91
N VAL A 60 11.97 -6.89 5.00
CA VAL A 60 11.01 -5.80 5.22
C VAL A 60 10.02 -6.18 6.33
N ILE A 61 9.49 -7.41 6.31
CA ILE A 61 8.57 -7.91 7.34
C ILE A 61 9.22 -7.82 8.72
N ALA A 62 10.46 -8.30 8.86
CA ALA A 62 11.21 -8.21 10.11
C ALA A 62 11.41 -6.75 10.57
N LYS A 63 11.64 -5.82 9.63
CA LYS A 63 11.73 -4.39 9.92
C LYS A 63 10.40 -3.82 10.42
N LEU A 64 9.28 -4.18 9.82
CA LEU A 64 7.95 -3.75 10.27
C LEU A 64 7.64 -4.31 11.68
N GLU A 65 8.00 -5.55 11.95
CA GLU A 65 7.88 -6.16 13.30
C GLU A 65 8.76 -5.42 14.32
N GLU A 66 9.96 -5.01 13.93
CA GLU A 66 10.85 -4.20 14.76
C GLU A 66 10.22 -2.83 15.07
N LEU A 67 9.67 -2.13 14.07
CA LEU A 67 9.00 -0.83 14.26
C LEU A 67 7.84 -0.95 15.26
N ARG A 68 7.01 -1.99 15.12
CA ARG A 68 5.91 -2.24 16.04
C ARG A 68 6.40 -2.48 17.48
N ARG A 69 7.47 -3.24 17.66
CA ARG A 69 8.08 -3.43 18.99
C ARG A 69 8.62 -2.14 19.60
N HIS A 70 8.96 -1.15 18.78
CA HIS A 70 9.35 0.19 19.22
C HIS A 70 8.15 1.14 19.40
N GLY A 71 6.92 0.64 19.30
CA GLY A 71 5.70 1.43 19.55
C GLY A 71 5.15 2.20 18.35
N LEU A 72 5.71 2.04 17.15
CA LEU A 72 5.17 2.63 15.94
C LEU A 72 4.03 1.75 15.41
N ALA A 73 2.85 2.31 15.25
CA ALA A 73 1.71 1.58 14.68
C ALA A 73 1.88 1.42 13.17
N VAL A 74 1.82 0.17 12.68
CA VAL A 74 1.97 -0.18 11.27
C VAL A 74 0.64 -0.66 10.72
N ARG A 75 0.03 0.10 9.82
CA ARG A 75 -1.23 -0.27 9.18
C ARG A 75 -1.03 -0.49 7.68
N TYR A 76 -1.81 -1.39 7.11
CA TYR A 76 -1.66 -1.80 5.70
C TYR A 76 -2.98 -1.72 4.95
N LEU A 77 -2.93 -1.30 3.70
CA LEU A 77 -4.03 -1.39 2.74
C LEU A 77 -3.60 -2.33 1.61
N GLU A 78 -4.40 -3.35 1.32
CA GLU A 78 -4.07 -4.25 0.20
C GLU A 78 -4.33 -3.56 -1.15
N GLY A 79 -3.27 -3.44 -1.96
CA GLY A 79 -3.32 -2.96 -3.33
C GLY A 79 -3.69 -4.05 -4.34
N ASN A 80 -3.52 -3.74 -5.64
CA ASN A 80 -3.84 -4.71 -6.70
C ASN A 80 -2.79 -5.84 -6.82
N ARG A 81 -1.62 -5.68 -6.22
CA ARG A 81 -0.54 -6.68 -6.20
C ARG A 81 -0.47 -7.50 -4.91
N ASP A 82 -1.40 -7.22 -3.98
CA ASP A 82 -1.42 -7.85 -2.66
C ASP A 82 -2.57 -8.83 -2.56
N TYR A 83 -2.28 -10.01 -2.02
CA TYR A 83 -3.26 -11.10 -1.93
C TYR A 83 -3.32 -11.65 -0.52
N ARG A 84 -4.33 -11.26 0.25
CA ARG A 84 -4.62 -11.75 1.62
C ARG A 84 -3.48 -11.50 2.62
N VAL A 85 -2.73 -10.44 2.42
CA VAL A 85 -1.60 -10.03 3.27
C VAL A 85 -2.05 -9.80 4.72
N GLY A 86 -3.14 -9.08 4.92
CA GLY A 86 -3.67 -8.83 6.26
C GLY A 86 -3.89 -10.10 7.07
N ARG A 87 -4.38 -11.17 6.45
CA ARG A 87 -4.61 -12.45 7.15
C ARG A 87 -3.35 -13.15 7.62
N ALA A 88 -2.22 -12.88 6.97
CA ALA A 88 -0.94 -13.50 7.29
C ALA A 88 -0.13 -12.71 8.34
N TYR A 89 -0.25 -11.38 8.33
CA TYR A 89 0.69 -10.53 9.04
C TYR A 89 0.08 -9.61 10.10
N VAL A 90 -1.26 -9.47 10.17
CA VAL A 90 -1.90 -8.76 11.30
C VAL A 90 -1.61 -9.51 12.60
N GLY A 91 -1.22 -8.75 13.63
CA GLY A 91 -0.77 -9.27 14.92
C GLY A 91 0.75 -9.53 15.00
N THR A 92 1.46 -9.54 13.86
CA THR A 92 2.93 -9.68 13.82
C THR A 92 3.58 -8.43 13.22
N ALA A 93 3.68 -8.33 11.91
CA ALA A 93 4.26 -7.18 11.21
C ALA A 93 3.28 -6.00 11.05
N LEU A 94 1.98 -6.24 11.14
CA LEU A 94 0.92 -5.26 10.95
C LEU A 94 0.00 -5.20 12.17
N ASP A 95 -0.47 -3.99 12.50
CA ASP A 95 -1.51 -3.81 13.53
C ASP A 95 -2.91 -4.02 12.96
N ASP A 96 -3.10 -3.58 11.72
CA ASP A 96 -4.40 -3.64 11.04
C ASP A 96 -4.22 -3.68 9.53
N ALA A 97 -5.15 -4.35 8.83
CA ALA A 97 -5.18 -4.40 7.36
C ALA A 97 -6.62 -4.58 6.85
N PRO A 98 -7.47 -3.54 6.94
CA PRO A 98 -8.85 -3.61 6.54
C PRO A 98 -9.01 -3.72 5.01
N ALA A 99 -10.01 -4.50 4.57
CA ALA A 99 -10.22 -4.83 3.16
C ALA A 99 -10.76 -3.66 2.29
N HIS A 100 -11.33 -2.62 2.92
CA HIS A 100 -12.12 -1.59 2.22
C HIS A 100 -11.65 -0.15 2.49
N GLY A 101 -10.40 0.01 2.82
CA GLY A 101 -9.83 1.27 3.27
C GLY A 101 -9.84 1.41 4.79
N LEU A 102 -9.15 2.39 5.30
CA LEU A 102 -9.04 2.65 6.72
C LEU A 102 -9.30 4.13 7.03
N VAL A 103 -9.72 4.39 8.26
CA VAL A 103 -9.87 5.75 8.78
C VAL A 103 -8.75 6.03 9.77
N GLU A 104 -8.02 7.10 9.54
CA GLU A 104 -7.09 7.69 10.50
C GLU A 104 -7.71 8.93 11.13
N ARG A 105 -7.62 9.01 12.44
CA ARG A 105 -7.91 10.24 13.19
C ARG A 105 -6.60 10.79 13.73
N PHE A 106 -6.15 11.88 13.16
CA PHE A 106 -4.84 12.45 13.48
C PHE A 106 -4.83 13.96 13.26
N GLY A 107 -4.18 14.71 14.15
CA GLY A 107 -4.11 16.17 14.05
C GLY A 107 -5.48 16.85 13.98
N GLY A 108 -6.49 16.31 14.66
CA GLY A 108 -7.87 16.82 14.60
C GLY A 108 -8.63 16.50 13.30
N ARG A 109 -8.03 15.77 12.36
CA ARG A 109 -8.65 15.41 11.08
C ARG A 109 -9.11 13.95 11.04
N SER A 110 -10.17 13.69 10.29
CA SER A 110 -10.61 12.37 9.85
C SER A 110 -10.13 12.13 8.42
N ILE A 111 -9.18 11.24 8.24
CA ILE A 111 -8.54 10.94 6.96
C ILE A 111 -8.95 9.54 6.54
N PHE A 112 -9.58 9.42 5.37
CA PHE A 112 -9.88 8.11 4.78
C PHE A 112 -8.77 7.72 3.82
N ALA A 113 -8.14 6.56 4.04
CA ALA A 113 -7.09 6.03 3.18
C ALA A 113 -7.54 4.75 2.49
N ILE A 114 -7.22 4.63 1.19
CA ILE A 114 -7.51 3.46 0.37
C ILE A 114 -6.46 3.35 -0.74
N HIS A 115 -6.17 2.12 -1.20
CA HIS A 115 -5.18 1.96 -2.27
C HIS A 115 -5.59 2.70 -3.56
N GLY A 116 -6.83 2.60 -4.01
CA GLY A 116 -7.31 3.38 -5.15
C GLY A 116 -7.56 2.58 -6.43
N ASP A 117 -7.18 1.32 -6.47
CA ASP A 117 -7.34 0.41 -7.63
C ASP A 117 -8.81 0.21 -8.05
N LEU A 118 -9.75 0.45 -7.16
CA LEU A 118 -11.18 0.37 -7.44
C LEU A 118 -11.83 1.72 -7.84
N ALA A 119 -11.05 2.78 -7.99
CA ALA A 119 -11.58 4.11 -8.30
C ALA A 119 -12.29 4.14 -9.66
N ASN A 120 -11.79 3.41 -10.66
CA ASN A 120 -12.47 3.27 -11.94
C ASN A 120 -13.59 2.24 -11.86
N SER A 121 -14.82 2.69 -11.59
CA SER A 121 -16.00 1.82 -11.52
C SER A 121 -16.39 1.19 -12.87
N ALA A 122 -15.93 1.77 -13.99
CA ALA A 122 -16.20 1.26 -15.34
C ALA A 122 -15.34 0.05 -15.71
N ASP A 123 -14.22 -0.17 -15.02
CA ASP A 123 -13.37 -1.35 -15.23
C ASP A 123 -13.97 -2.60 -14.57
N ARG A 124 -15.01 -3.13 -15.21
CA ARG A 124 -15.71 -4.33 -14.75
C ARG A 124 -14.80 -5.57 -14.78
N GLN A 125 -13.91 -5.66 -15.76
CA GLN A 125 -13.01 -6.80 -15.93
C GLN A 125 -12.06 -6.90 -14.73
N TYR A 126 -11.37 -5.81 -14.38
CA TYR A 126 -10.48 -5.77 -13.24
C TYR A 126 -11.23 -6.04 -11.92
N ARG A 127 -12.38 -5.42 -11.71
CA ARG A 127 -13.19 -5.60 -10.50
C ARG A 127 -13.64 -7.06 -10.33
N THR A 128 -14.02 -7.73 -11.41
CA THR A 128 -14.39 -9.15 -11.40
C THR A 128 -13.16 -10.02 -11.10
N TRP A 129 -12.05 -9.76 -11.76
CA TRP A 129 -10.77 -10.44 -11.49
C TRP A 129 -10.32 -10.26 -10.02
N ARG A 130 -10.36 -9.04 -9.50
CA ARG A 130 -9.98 -8.76 -8.11
C ARG A 130 -10.84 -9.53 -7.12
N ARG A 131 -12.15 -9.58 -7.34
CA ARG A 131 -13.09 -10.33 -6.49
C ARG A 131 -12.84 -11.84 -6.58
N PHE A 132 -12.65 -12.37 -7.78
CA PHE A 132 -12.39 -13.78 -8.04
C PHE A 132 -11.06 -14.21 -7.41
N SER A 133 -9.97 -13.55 -7.74
CA SER A 133 -8.62 -13.94 -7.30
C SER A 133 -8.43 -13.89 -5.78
N ARG A 134 -9.23 -13.08 -5.06
CA ARG A 134 -9.20 -12.98 -3.60
C ARG A 134 -10.26 -13.83 -2.90
N SER A 135 -11.06 -14.57 -3.63
CA SER A 135 -12.13 -15.40 -3.07
C SER A 135 -11.59 -16.59 -2.26
N ALA A 136 -12.39 -17.07 -1.31
CA ALA A 136 -11.99 -18.20 -0.48
C ALA A 136 -11.78 -19.51 -1.27
N PRO A 137 -12.61 -19.84 -2.30
CA PRO A 137 -12.39 -21.03 -3.10
C PRO A 137 -11.06 -20.99 -3.87
N VAL A 138 -10.73 -19.84 -4.52
CA VAL A 138 -9.46 -19.67 -5.25
C VAL A 138 -8.27 -19.80 -4.31
N TRP A 139 -8.39 -19.22 -3.11
CA TRP A 139 -7.36 -19.36 -2.09
C TRP A 139 -7.19 -20.79 -1.61
N GLY A 140 -8.29 -21.52 -1.39
CA GLY A 140 -8.27 -22.93 -1.03
C GLY A 140 -7.58 -23.79 -2.11
N ALA A 141 -7.95 -23.60 -3.37
CA ALA A 141 -7.31 -24.27 -4.51
C ALA A 141 -5.81 -23.94 -4.61
N PHE A 142 -5.42 -22.68 -4.45
CA PHE A 142 -4.03 -22.27 -4.43
C PHE A 142 -3.25 -22.97 -3.31
N ARG A 143 -3.79 -23.03 -2.10
CA ARG A 143 -3.14 -23.71 -0.97
C ARG A 143 -3.03 -25.21 -1.11
N ALA A 144 -3.93 -25.83 -1.86
CA ALA A 144 -3.89 -27.28 -2.15
C ALA A 144 -2.78 -27.68 -3.14
N LEU A 145 -2.21 -26.71 -3.87
CA LEU A 145 -1.10 -26.95 -4.77
C LEU A 145 0.20 -27.23 -4.00
N PRO A 146 1.09 -28.10 -4.55
CA PRO A 146 2.44 -28.27 -4.04
C PRO A 146 3.22 -26.94 -3.97
N PRO A 147 4.14 -26.74 -3.02
CA PRO A 147 4.88 -25.48 -2.87
C PRO A 147 5.57 -24.98 -4.15
N ARG A 148 6.18 -25.89 -4.91
CA ARG A 148 6.83 -25.56 -6.20
C ARG A 148 5.84 -25.00 -7.23
N SER A 149 4.64 -25.57 -7.30
CA SER A 149 3.59 -25.11 -8.24
C SER A 149 3.04 -23.75 -7.80
N ARG A 150 2.89 -23.52 -6.49
CA ARG A 150 2.50 -22.21 -5.94
C ARG A 150 3.51 -21.14 -6.28
N LEU A 151 4.80 -21.43 -6.09
CA LEU A 151 5.88 -20.48 -6.40
C LEU A 151 5.88 -20.16 -7.91
N ALA A 152 5.81 -21.17 -8.78
CA ALA A 152 5.75 -20.96 -10.23
C ALA A 152 4.54 -20.12 -10.66
N LEU A 153 3.40 -20.26 -9.97
CA LEU A 153 2.21 -19.44 -10.24
C LEU A 153 2.44 -17.98 -9.81
N VAL A 154 3.07 -17.75 -8.67
CA VAL A 154 3.43 -16.41 -8.20
C VAL A 154 4.42 -15.75 -9.16
N ASP A 155 5.44 -16.47 -9.63
CA ASP A 155 6.41 -15.95 -10.59
C ASP A 155 5.75 -15.54 -11.92
N ARG A 156 4.80 -16.36 -12.43
CA ARG A 156 4.03 -16.01 -13.62
C ARG A 156 3.14 -14.80 -13.43
N LEU A 157 2.50 -14.70 -12.27
CA LEU A 157 1.67 -13.54 -11.91
C LEU A 157 2.52 -12.27 -11.87
N GLU A 158 3.68 -12.33 -11.23
CA GLU A 158 4.61 -11.20 -11.14
C GLU A 158 5.10 -10.78 -12.53
N ALA A 159 5.52 -11.71 -13.39
CA ALA A 159 5.94 -11.42 -14.75
C ALA A 159 4.83 -10.76 -15.58
N SER A 160 3.58 -11.24 -15.46
CA SER A 160 2.41 -10.65 -16.11
C SER A 160 2.16 -9.20 -15.64
N MET A 161 2.29 -8.94 -14.35
CA MET A 161 2.08 -7.60 -13.78
C MET A 161 3.20 -6.61 -14.18
N ARG A 162 4.44 -7.07 -14.27
CA ARG A 162 5.55 -6.25 -14.81
C ARG A 162 5.30 -5.83 -16.26
N ALA A 163 4.82 -6.75 -17.09
CA ALA A 163 4.53 -6.46 -18.49
C ALA A 163 3.36 -5.47 -18.66
N SER A 164 2.38 -5.46 -17.75
CA SER A 164 1.26 -4.53 -17.79
C SER A 164 1.65 -3.10 -17.41
N ASN A 165 2.55 -2.91 -16.46
CA ASN A 165 3.02 -1.57 -16.05
C ASN A 165 3.67 -0.79 -17.19
N ALA A 166 4.39 -1.48 -18.07
CA ALA A 166 5.03 -0.83 -19.23
C ALA A 166 4.01 -0.22 -20.22
N ARG A 167 2.74 -0.67 -20.18
CA ARG A 167 1.68 -0.21 -21.09
C ARG A 167 0.80 0.90 -20.51
N PHE A 168 0.74 1.05 -19.20
CA PHE A 168 -0.16 2.00 -18.51
C PHE A 168 0.52 3.30 -18.09
N LYS A 169 1.21 3.98 -19.02
CA LYS A 169 1.54 5.42 -18.86
C LYS A 169 0.40 6.28 -19.42
N ALA A 170 -0.84 6.01 -19.00
CA ALA A 170 -1.97 6.86 -19.31
C ALA A 170 -1.89 8.16 -18.49
N ALA A 171 -2.48 9.23 -19.02
CA ALA A 171 -2.63 10.47 -18.27
C ALA A 171 -3.40 10.22 -16.97
N PHE A 172 -3.03 10.93 -15.91
CA PHE A 172 -3.68 10.80 -14.60
C PHE A 172 -5.20 11.07 -14.71
N PRO A 173 -6.06 10.13 -14.29
CA PRO A 173 -7.51 10.25 -14.48
C PRO A 173 -8.15 11.11 -13.37
N GLU A 174 -7.83 12.39 -13.33
CA GLU A 174 -8.21 13.29 -12.24
C GLU A 174 -9.72 13.27 -11.94
N GLU A 175 -10.57 13.33 -12.96
CA GLU A 175 -12.02 13.31 -12.78
C GLU A 175 -12.54 12.01 -12.12
N VAL A 176 -11.93 10.87 -12.44
CA VAL A 176 -12.27 9.60 -11.82
C VAL A 176 -11.89 9.63 -10.35
N VAL A 177 -10.69 10.12 -10.04
CA VAL A 177 -10.18 10.22 -8.66
C VAL A 177 -11.03 11.20 -7.85
N ARG A 178 -11.34 12.38 -8.38
CA ARG A 178 -12.21 13.37 -7.73
C ARG A 178 -13.59 12.79 -7.40
N ARG A 179 -14.23 12.15 -8.36
CA ARG A 179 -15.55 11.52 -8.18
C ARG A 179 -15.51 10.41 -7.13
N TYR A 180 -14.47 9.60 -7.16
CA TYR A 180 -14.30 8.52 -6.19
C TYR A 180 -14.09 9.06 -4.76
N ALA A 181 -13.21 10.04 -4.61
CA ALA A 181 -12.93 10.67 -3.34
C ALA A 181 -14.13 11.44 -2.77
N ALA A 182 -14.94 12.09 -3.64
CA ALA A 182 -16.12 12.84 -3.22
C ALA A 182 -17.10 11.99 -2.40
N GLY A 183 -17.23 10.70 -2.70
CA GLY A 183 -18.07 9.79 -1.93
C GLY A 183 -17.61 9.60 -0.47
N PHE A 184 -16.32 9.70 -0.20
CA PHE A 184 -15.77 9.61 1.17
C PHE A 184 -15.84 10.97 1.89
N LEU A 185 -15.54 12.06 1.18
CA LEU A 185 -15.66 13.42 1.72
C LEU A 185 -17.11 13.73 2.14
N ALA A 186 -18.09 13.27 1.35
CA ALA A 186 -19.51 13.40 1.69
C ALA A 186 -19.94 12.61 2.95
N ARG A 187 -19.17 11.62 3.36
CA ARG A 187 -19.39 10.87 4.62
C ARG A 187 -18.74 11.53 5.84
N GLY A 188 -18.21 12.74 5.70
CA GLY A 188 -17.64 13.51 6.80
C GLY A 188 -16.14 13.31 7.03
N HIS A 189 -15.42 12.74 6.07
CA HIS A 189 -13.96 12.73 6.13
C HIS A 189 -13.39 14.07 5.66
N ASP A 190 -12.37 14.57 6.34
CA ASP A 190 -11.71 15.84 6.01
C ASP A 190 -10.77 15.70 4.83
N ALA A 191 -10.15 14.53 4.68
CA ALA A 191 -9.25 14.22 3.57
C ALA A 191 -9.37 12.77 3.12
N VAL A 192 -8.95 12.52 1.86
CA VAL A 192 -8.83 11.18 1.27
C VAL A 192 -7.41 10.99 0.75
N VAL A 193 -6.79 9.87 1.09
CA VAL A 193 -5.46 9.47 0.60
C VAL A 193 -5.58 8.22 -0.28
N LEU A 194 -5.00 8.29 -1.48
CA LEU A 194 -5.00 7.19 -2.47
C LEU A 194 -3.57 6.89 -2.94
N GLY A 195 -3.25 5.62 -3.16
CA GLY A 195 -2.10 5.15 -3.94
C GLY A 195 -2.50 4.85 -5.38
N HIS A 196 -1.88 3.82 -5.99
CA HIS A 196 -2.22 3.19 -7.27
C HIS A 196 -1.87 3.98 -8.54
N PHE A 197 -1.94 5.30 -8.51
CA PHE A 197 -1.80 6.13 -9.71
C PHE A 197 -0.36 6.55 -9.99
N HIS A 198 0.56 6.27 -9.07
CA HIS A 198 2.00 6.55 -9.16
C HIS A 198 2.35 8.02 -9.44
N VAL A 199 1.50 8.95 -9.06
CA VAL A 199 1.68 10.37 -9.31
C VAL A 199 1.39 11.18 -8.06
N GLU A 200 2.27 12.12 -7.73
CA GLU A 200 2.03 13.04 -6.63
C GLU A 200 0.99 14.08 -7.03
N ARG A 201 -0.14 14.13 -6.31
CA ARG A 201 -1.16 15.16 -6.47
C ARG A 201 -1.78 15.53 -5.12
N ALA A 202 -2.00 16.83 -4.94
CA ALA A 202 -2.85 17.37 -3.90
C ALA A 202 -3.98 18.13 -4.56
N LEU A 203 -5.21 17.61 -4.51
CA LEU A 203 -6.38 18.21 -5.14
C LEU A 203 -7.21 18.90 -4.06
N ASP A 204 -7.36 20.22 -4.21
CA ASP A 204 -8.15 21.10 -3.34
C ASP A 204 -7.78 21.00 -1.84
N GLY A 205 -6.56 20.57 -1.52
CA GLY A 205 -6.08 20.35 -0.14
C GLY A 205 -6.81 19.25 0.64
N ARG A 206 -7.61 18.42 -0.04
CA ARG A 206 -8.43 17.37 0.58
C ARG A 206 -8.26 15.99 -0.04
N VAL A 207 -7.75 15.87 -1.26
CA VAL A 207 -7.48 14.58 -1.90
C VAL A 207 -6.00 14.50 -2.22
N PHE A 208 -5.33 13.51 -1.64
CA PHE A 208 -3.91 13.31 -1.80
C PHE A 208 -3.66 11.98 -2.50
N VAL A 209 -2.97 12.02 -3.64
CA VAL A 209 -2.57 10.84 -4.39
C VAL A 209 -1.08 10.63 -4.19
N LEU A 210 -0.73 9.46 -3.67
CA LEU A 210 0.64 9.13 -3.34
C LEU A 210 1.46 8.86 -4.61
N PRO A 211 2.69 9.37 -4.68
CA PRO A 211 3.62 9.03 -5.76
C PRO A 211 4.11 7.58 -5.64
N GLU A 212 4.64 7.03 -6.72
CA GLU A 212 5.47 5.83 -6.66
C GLU A 212 6.74 6.13 -5.86
N TRP A 213 6.87 5.51 -4.68
CA TRP A 213 7.99 5.81 -3.77
C TRP A 213 9.35 5.50 -4.37
N LYS A 214 9.47 4.41 -5.12
CA LYS A 214 10.71 3.97 -5.76
C LYS A 214 11.34 5.05 -6.65
N GLN A 215 10.51 5.83 -7.36
CA GLN A 215 10.98 6.87 -8.26
C GLN A 215 11.09 8.24 -7.57
N SER A 216 10.14 8.56 -6.72
CA SER A 216 10.03 9.91 -6.13
C SER A 216 10.83 10.08 -4.85
N ARG A 217 10.99 8.99 -4.07
CA ARG A 217 11.50 9.04 -2.68
C ARG A 217 10.70 10.00 -1.81
N ARG A 218 9.40 10.10 -2.04
CA ARG A 218 8.51 10.99 -1.30
C ARG A 218 7.38 10.23 -0.63
N HIS A 219 6.89 10.77 0.47
CA HIS A 219 5.74 10.27 1.20
C HIS A 219 4.84 11.42 1.65
N LEU A 220 3.61 11.14 2.05
CA LEU A 220 2.72 12.12 2.65
C LEU A 220 2.85 12.06 4.17
N GLN A 221 3.15 13.19 4.77
CA GLN A 221 3.27 13.38 6.22
C GLN A 221 2.09 14.19 6.74
N VAL A 222 1.57 13.80 7.90
CA VAL A 222 0.53 14.54 8.62
C VAL A 222 1.09 14.91 9.97
N GLY A 223 1.20 16.21 10.23
CA GLY A 223 1.66 16.76 11.50
C GLY A 223 0.60 16.65 12.61
N GLY A 224 1.05 16.78 13.85
CA GLY A 224 0.15 16.81 15.00
C GLY A 224 -0.87 17.96 14.99
N ASP A 225 -0.65 18.98 14.20
CA ASP A 225 -1.57 20.10 13.92
C ASP A 225 -2.57 19.79 12.78
N GLY A 226 -2.49 18.63 12.16
CA GLY A 226 -3.31 18.22 11.03
C GLY A 226 -2.85 18.77 9.68
N ALA A 227 -1.71 19.46 9.60
CA ALA A 227 -1.12 19.85 8.32
C ALA A 227 -0.69 18.61 7.53
N MET A 228 -0.99 18.59 6.23
CA MET A 228 -0.67 17.47 5.34
C MET A 228 0.24 17.97 4.21
N ALA A 229 1.40 17.37 4.07
CA ALA A 229 2.38 17.75 3.04
C ALA A 229 3.15 16.54 2.52
N PHE A 230 3.50 16.58 1.23
CA PHE A 230 4.48 15.64 0.67
C PHE A 230 5.88 16.09 1.05
N VAL A 231 6.64 15.17 1.59
CA VAL A 231 8.03 15.40 2.04
C VAL A 231 8.96 14.36 1.46
N ASP A 232 10.22 14.71 1.34
CA ASP A 232 11.25 13.80 0.85
C ASP A 232 11.51 12.69 1.89
N SER A 233 11.71 11.48 1.40
CA SER A 233 12.18 10.34 2.18
C SER A 233 13.69 10.23 1.93
N PRO A 234 14.53 10.91 2.70
CA PRO A 234 15.97 10.88 2.43
C PRO A 234 16.47 9.44 2.50
N ALA A 235 17.44 9.12 1.63
CA ALA A 235 18.05 7.79 1.54
C ALA A 235 18.97 7.51 2.74
#